data_0f3e45560978c89cbe86b86cb6ddc88f
#
_entry.id   0f3e45560978c89cbe86b86cb6ddc88f
#
_cell.length_a   1.000
_cell.length_b   1.000
_cell.length_c   1.000
_cell.angle_alpha   90.00
_cell.angle_beta   90.00
_cell.angle_gamma   90.00
#
_symmetry.space_group_name_H-M   'P 1'
#
loop_
_entity.id
_entity.type
_entity.pdbx_description
1 polymer ?
#
loop_
_entity_poly.entity_id
_entity_poly.type
_entity_poly.pdbx_seq_one_letter_code
_entity_poly.pdbx_strand_id
1 'polypeptide(L)'
;SNPQGYVGAYFEQGFTSPFLLQMVQELKSTFRKILGRHELNEVWAYKYDSEGKGIKIHADTAAVNLNFWITPDDANLNEENGGLVIYSREAPLDWNFEDFNSENGLPR
;
A
#
# COMPACT_ATOMS: atom_id res chain seq x y z
N SER A 1 -20.08 8.93 9.94
CA SER A 1 -19.33 8.78 8.68
C SER A 1 -17.86 9.02 8.94
N ASN A 2 -17.00 8.18 8.41
CA ASN A 2 -15.56 8.37 8.49
C ASN A 2 -15.15 9.45 7.43
N PRO A 3 -14.64 10.64 7.84
CA PRO A 3 -14.32 11.71 6.90
C PRO A 3 -13.23 11.36 5.89
N GLN A 4 -12.44 10.31 6.16
CA GLN A 4 -11.39 9.83 5.25
C GLN A 4 -11.91 8.78 4.25
N GLY A 5 -13.10 8.21 4.46
CA GLY A 5 -13.66 7.14 3.63
C GLY A 5 -12.94 5.80 3.74
N TYR A 6 -12.09 5.62 4.74
CA TYR A 6 -11.45 4.33 5.05
C TYR A 6 -11.11 4.18 6.54
N VAL A 7 -10.93 2.95 6.97
CA VAL A 7 -10.41 2.59 8.29
C VAL A 7 -9.10 1.84 8.11
N GLY A 8 -8.06 2.24 8.82
CA GLY A 8 -6.75 1.61 8.80
C GLY A 8 -6.47 0.82 10.07
N ALA A 9 -5.75 -0.27 9.94
CA ALA A 9 -5.13 -1.01 11.04
C ALA A 9 -3.63 -1.12 10.77
N TYR A 10 -2.82 -0.86 11.78
CA TYR A 10 -1.37 -0.73 11.66
C TYR A 10 -0.65 -1.67 12.62
N PHE A 11 0.53 -2.12 12.22
CA PHE A 11 1.38 -3.00 13.03
C PHE A 11 1.67 -2.42 14.42
N GLU A 12 2.01 -1.16 14.51
CA GLU A 12 2.28 -0.46 15.77
C GLU A 12 1.05 -0.36 16.70
N GLN A 13 -0.13 -0.50 16.14
CA GLN A 13 -1.40 -0.49 16.87
C GLN A 13 -1.88 -1.90 17.24
N GLY A 14 -1.01 -2.91 17.16
CA GLY A 14 -1.33 -4.29 17.49
C GLY A 14 -1.92 -5.11 16.34
N PHE A 15 -1.81 -4.64 15.08
CA PHE A 15 -2.17 -5.43 13.91
C PHE A 15 -1.11 -6.52 13.68
N THR A 16 -1.12 -7.52 14.55
CA THR A 16 -0.23 -8.68 14.52
C THR A 16 -1.02 -9.95 14.79
N SER A 17 -0.61 -11.05 14.17
CA SER A 17 -1.14 -12.38 14.45
C SER A 17 -0.15 -13.44 14.00
N PRO A 18 -0.21 -14.68 14.54
CA PRO A 18 0.58 -15.79 14.03
C PRO A 18 0.39 -16.04 12.54
N PHE A 19 -0.83 -15.87 12.04
CA PHE A 19 -1.14 -15.98 10.62
C PHE A 19 -0.38 -14.93 9.78
N LEU A 20 -0.36 -13.68 10.21
CA LEU A 20 0.36 -12.62 9.53
C LEU A 20 1.86 -12.90 9.48
N LEU A 21 2.45 -13.35 10.59
CA LEU A 21 3.86 -13.71 10.66
C LEU A 21 4.19 -14.90 9.75
N GLN A 22 3.33 -15.91 9.70
CA GLN A 22 3.48 -17.04 8.79
C GLN A 22 3.44 -16.58 7.34
N MET A 23 2.51 -15.72 6.96
CA MET A 23 2.40 -15.17 5.62
C MET A 23 3.67 -14.42 5.22
N VAL A 24 4.24 -13.61 6.10
CA VAL A 24 5.52 -12.92 5.87
C VAL A 24 6.66 -13.90 5.64
N GLN A 25 6.75 -14.96 6.42
CA GLN A 25 7.77 -15.99 6.27
C GLN A 25 7.64 -16.73 4.93
N GLU A 26 6.44 -17.07 4.54
CA GLU A 26 6.17 -17.72 3.25
C GLU A 26 6.52 -16.81 2.07
N LEU A 27 6.18 -15.52 2.13
CA LEU A 27 6.54 -14.54 1.11
C LEU A 27 8.06 -14.38 0.99
N LYS A 28 8.78 -14.27 2.11
CA LYS A 28 10.24 -14.18 2.10
C LYS A 28 10.90 -15.43 1.53
N SER A 29 10.35 -16.60 1.80
CA SER A 29 10.85 -17.88 1.26
C SER A 29 10.58 -18.02 -0.22
N THR A 30 9.36 -17.66 -0.66
CA THR A 30 8.92 -17.77 -2.06
C THR A 30 9.65 -16.77 -2.96
N PHE A 31 9.78 -15.54 -2.50
CA PHE A 31 10.42 -14.44 -3.23
C PHE A 31 11.81 -14.11 -2.69
N ARG A 32 12.60 -15.13 -2.37
CA ARG A 32 13.90 -14.99 -1.71
C ARG A 32 14.84 -14.02 -2.42
N LYS A 33 14.87 -14.00 -3.73
CA LYS A 33 15.74 -13.12 -4.51
C LYS A 33 15.40 -11.64 -4.33
N ILE A 34 14.12 -11.33 -4.08
CA ILE A 34 13.60 -9.96 -3.94
C ILE A 34 13.55 -9.59 -2.45
N LEU A 35 12.95 -10.44 -1.62
CA LEU A 35 12.64 -10.12 -0.23
C LEU A 35 13.64 -10.68 0.79
N GLY A 36 14.48 -11.65 0.39
CA GLY A 36 15.25 -12.45 1.34
C GLY A 36 16.18 -11.67 2.28
N ARG A 37 16.66 -10.51 1.86
CA ARG A 37 17.52 -9.64 2.68
C ARG A 37 16.82 -8.38 3.20
N HIS A 38 15.53 -8.21 2.91
CA HIS A 38 14.75 -7.10 3.44
C HIS A 38 14.04 -7.51 4.73
N GLU A 39 14.10 -6.65 5.71
CA GLU A 39 13.31 -6.79 6.93
C GLU A 39 11.92 -6.22 6.70
N LEU A 40 10.92 -6.84 7.37
CA LEU A 40 9.58 -6.28 7.43
C LEU A 40 9.63 -5.00 8.25
N ASN A 41 9.28 -3.89 7.64
CA ASN A 41 9.28 -2.59 8.28
C ASN A 41 7.88 -2.21 8.77
N GLU A 42 6.90 -2.30 7.86
CA GLU A 42 5.53 -1.90 8.16
C GLU A 42 4.52 -2.89 7.58
N VAL A 43 3.41 -3.02 8.28
CA VAL A 43 2.21 -3.74 7.83
C VAL A 43 1.01 -2.90 8.19
N TRP A 44 0.12 -2.74 7.23
CA TRP A 44 -1.16 -2.11 7.44
C TRP A 44 -2.25 -2.79 6.62
N ALA A 45 -3.48 -2.59 7.03
CA ALA A 45 -4.66 -2.98 6.27
C ALA A 45 -5.65 -1.82 6.23
N TYR A 46 -6.29 -1.65 5.11
CA TYR A 46 -7.32 -0.64 4.91
C TYR A 46 -8.65 -1.29 4.53
N LYS A 47 -9.71 -0.76 5.09
CA LYS A 47 -11.08 -1.01 4.64
C LYS A 47 -11.67 0.31 4.16
N TYR A 48 -11.99 0.37 2.89
CA TYR A 48 -12.64 1.53 2.27
C TYR A 48 -14.15 1.40 2.34
N ASP A 49 -14.83 2.53 2.47
CA ASP A 49 -16.26 2.62 2.22
C ASP A 49 -16.54 3.07 0.77
N SER A 50 -17.81 3.00 0.37
CA SER A 50 -18.24 3.35 -0.99
C SER A 50 -18.20 4.85 -1.30
N GLU A 51 -18.02 5.69 -0.29
CA GLU A 51 -18.05 7.16 -0.42
C GLU A 51 -16.64 7.78 -0.37
N GLY A 52 -15.63 6.96 -0.09
CA GLY A 52 -14.25 7.42 0.05
C GLY A 52 -13.63 7.87 -1.26
N LYS A 53 -12.77 8.88 -1.18
CA LYS A 53 -12.00 9.39 -2.32
C LYS A 53 -10.70 8.65 -2.57
N GLY A 54 -10.46 7.57 -1.80
CA GLY A 54 -9.22 6.82 -1.84
C GLY A 54 -8.02 7.57 -1.23
N ILE A 55 -6.84 7.02 -1.42
CA ILE A 55 -5.59 7.65 -1.03
C ILE A 55 -5.01 8.36 -2.26
N LYS A 56 -4.55 9.58 -2.05
CA LYS A 56 -3.90 10.37 -3.10
C LYS A 56 -2.60 9.71 -3.56
N ILE A 57 -2.07 10.16 -4.68
CA ILE A 57 -0.77 9.75 -5.20
C ILE A 57 0.30 10.04 -4.15
N HIS A 58 1.10 9.03 -3.83
CA HIS A 58 2.19 9.10 -2.87
C HIS A 58 3.21 8.00 -3.16
N ALA A 59 4.35 8.07 -2.51
CA ALA A 59 5.32 6.98 -2.43
C ALA A 59 5.51 6.57 -0.97
N ASP A 60 5.62 5.28 -0.73
CA ASP A 60 5.94 4.74 0.59
C ASP A 60 7.46 4.66 0.78
N THR A 61 7.88 4.80 2.03
CA THR A 61 9.30 4.69 2.41
C THR A 61 9.70 3.21 2.52
N ALA A 62 9.74 2.51 1.39
CA ALA A 62 10.07 1.10 1.36
C ALA A 62 10.84 0.74 0.08
N ALA A 63 11.76 -0.20 0.19
CA ALA A 63 12.45 -0.76 -0.97
C ALA A 63 11.52 -1.67 -1.79
N VAL A 64 10.58 -2.35 -1.12
CA VAL A 64 9.58 -3.21 -1.75
C VAL A 64 8.25 -3.07 -1.02
N ASN A 65 7.21 -2.84 -1.77
CA ASN A 65 5.82 -2.87 -1.31
C ASN A 65 5.10 -4.09 -1.87
N LEU A 66 4.29 -4.73 -1.03
CA LEU A 66 3.40 -5.80 -1.43
C LEU A 66 1.97 -5.41 -1.08
N ASN A 67 1.10 -5.46 -2.06
CA ASN A 67 -0.32 -5.13 -1.90
C ASN A 67 -1.17 -6.36 -2.17
N PHE A 68 -2.12 -6.63 -1.28
CA PHE A 68 -3.04 -7.75 -1.38
C PHE A 68 -4.48 -7.27 -1.27
N TRP A 69 -5.31 -7.67 -2.20
CA TRP A 69 -6.75 -7.54 -2.10
C TRP A 69 -7.29 -8.81 -1.48
N ILE A 70 -7.87 -8.68 -0.29
CA ILE A 70 -8.42 -9.81 0.48
C ILE A 70 -9.95 -9.91 0.40
N THR A 71 -10.53 -9.12 -0.47
CA THR A 71 -11.96 -9.14 -0.80
C THR A 71 -12.18 -9.77 -2.17
N PRO A 72 -13.36 -10.38 -2.45
CA PRO A 72 -13.67 -10.84 -3.78
C PRO A 72 -13.81 -9.69 -4.79
N ASP A 73 -13.71 -10.01 -6.08
CA ASP A 73 -13.68 -9.00 -7.16
C ASP A 73 -14.95 -8.15 -7.21
N ASP A 74 -16.11 -8.72 -6.86
CA ASP A 74 -17.38 -8.01 -6.78
C ASP A 74 -17.48 -6.98 -5.64
N ALA A 75 -16.50 -6.96 -4.74
CA ALA A 75 -16.35 -5.90 -3.74
C ALA A 75 -15.79 -4.60 -4.34
N ASN A 76 -15.24 -4.64 -5.54
CA ASN A 76 -14.87 -3.43 -6.28
C ASN A 76 -16.11 -2.82 -6.94
N LEU A 77 -16.62 -1.77 -6.36
CA LEU A 77 -17.83 -1.07 -6.84
C LEU A 77 -17.55 -0.08 -7.98
N ASN A 78 -16.29 0.09 -8.36
CA ASN A 78 -15.88 1.00 -9.43
C ASN A 78 -14.75 0.37 -10.24
N GLU A 79 -15.11 -0.41 -11.24
CA GLU A 79 -14.15 -1.15 -12.08
C GLU A 79 -13.20 -0.24 -12.88
N GLU A 80 -13.62 0.97 -13.19
CA GLU A 80 -12.80 1.90 -13.99
C GLU A 80 -11.72 2.61 -13.14
N ASN A 81 -12.02 2.93 -11.88
CA ASN A 81 -11.17 3.77 -11.04
C ASN A 81 -10.87 3.17 -9.66
N GLY A 82 -11.45 2.03 -9.35
CA GLY A 82 -11.16 1.30 -8.10
C GLY A 82 -9.85 0.53 -8.20
N GLY A 83 -9.18 0.40 -7.07
CA GLY A 83 -7.93 -0.35 -6.97
C GLY A 83 -6.68 0.53 -6.93
N LEU A 84 -5.53 -0.06 -7.23
CA LEU A 84 -4.23 0.60 -7.20
C LEU A 84 -3.82 1.04 -8.61
N VAL A 85 -3.47 2.30 -8.76
CA VAL A 85 -2.88 2.83 -9.98
C VAL A 85 -1.38 2.99 -9.77
N ILE A 86 -0.59 2.33 -10.60
CA ILE A 86 0.87 2.44 -10.57
C ILE A 86 1.33 3.24 -11.78
N TYR A 87 2.07 4.31 -11.52
CA TYR A 87 2.63 5.14 -12.58
C TYR A 87 3.88 4.49 -13.14
N SER A 88 3.92 4.30 -14.45
CA SER A 88 5.07 3.74 -15.16
C SER A 88 6.21 4.74 -15.39
N ARG A 89 5.91 6.03 -15.24
CA ARG A 89 6.94 7.07 -15.35
C ARG A 89 7.72 7.16 -14.06
N GLU A 90 9.02 6.96 -14.14
CA GLU A 90 9.90 7.13 -13.01
C GLU A 90 10.00 8.60 -12.59
N ALA A 91 10.12 8.83 -11.29
CA ALA A 91 10.39 10.15 -10.78
C ALA A 91 11.84 10.57 -11.07
N PRO A 92 12.13 11.87 -11.15
CA PRO A 92 13.51 12.36 -11.24
C PRO A 92 14.39 11.82 -10.12
N LEU A 93 15.64 11.49 -10.44
CA LEU A 93 16.58 10.88 -9.49
C LEU A 93 16.97 11.82 -8.32
N ASP A 94 16.74 13.10 -8.47
CA ASP A 94 17.00 14.12 -7.46
C ASP A 94 15.83 14.42 -6.54
N TRP A 95 14.69 13.75 -6.75
CA TRP A 95 13.54 13.87 -5.84
C TRP A 95 13.82 13.20 -4.50
N ASN A 96 13.47 13.89 -3.42
CA ASN A 96 13.43 13.35 -2.08
C ASN A 96 12.01 12.88 -1.73
N PHE A 97 11.84 12.30 -0.53
CA PHE A 97 10.56 11.78 -0.08
C PHE A 97 9.44 12.83 -0.04
N GLU A 98 9.77 14.07 0.29
CA GLU A 98 8.79 15.16 0.33
C GLU A 98 8.34 15.55 -1.08
N ASP A 99 9.24 15.52 -2.05
CA ASP A 99 8.91 15.79 -3.45
C ASP A 99 7.92 14.78 -4.01
N PHE A 100 8.10 13.49 -3.69
CA PHE A 100 7.17 12.43 -4.08
C PHE A 100 5.76 12.59 -3.51
N ASN A 101 5.64 13.20 -2.34
CA ASN A 101 4.39 13.26 -1.57
C ASN A 101 3.80 14.68 -1.54
N SER A 102 4.40 15.65 -2.21
CA SER A 102 3.88 17.00 -2.31
C SER A 102 2.72 17.10 -3.29
N GLU A 103 1.73 17.92 -2.98
CA GLU A 103 0.60 18.18 -3.89
C GLU A 103 1.03 18.83 -5.21
N ASN A 104 2.22 19.42 -5.26
CA ASN A 104 2.76 20.15 -6.39
C ASN A 104 3.80 19.36 -7.22
N GLY A 105 4.19 18.17 -6.78
CA GLY A 105 5.31 17.43 -7.33
C GLY A 105 5.04 16.62 -8.60
N LEU A 106 3.78 16.44 -8.98
CA LEU A 106 3.44 15.64 -10.16
C LEU A 106 2.99 16.56 -11.31
N PRO A 107 3.65 16.51 -12.45
CA PRO A 107 3.12 17.12 -13.67
C PRO A 107 1.79 16.43 -14.02
N ARG A 108 0.75 17.20 -14.13
CA ARG A 108 -0.57 16.77 -14.60
C ARG A 108 -0.48 16.28 -16.04
#